data_0c17c09272baa6e7f593c543579221e4
#
_entry.id   0c17c09272baa6e7f593c543579221e4
#
_cell.length_a   1.000
_cell.length_b   1.000
_cell.length_c   1.000
_cell.angle_alpha   90.00
_cell.angle_beta   90.00
_cell.angle_gamma   90.00
#
_symmetry.space_group_name_H-M   'P 1'
#
loop_
_entity.id
_entity.type
_entity.pdbx_description
1 polymer ?
#
loop_
_entity_poly.entity_id
_entity_poly.type
_entity_poly.pdbx_seq_one_letter_code
_entity_poly.pdbx_strand_id
1 'polypeptide(L)'
;VIDDVGPGTGPLTSGQTTNDNQPTLTGTGAVGDTISIYNNGVLLDSVLIGNTGTWSYTTPVLAEGNHVLTIRETDPAGNQSGPSAGFTVVVDSVSATPVITNVTDNVGNAATTVVSGGLSNDATPTLSGTADANSVVTIFDGGTQIAVVTADSTGAWTFTPDTALGEGSHSFSVRATDPQGNLSAVSAPWSVVIDLTAPTVPTLDNVSDDVPGGIQGNLTSGQVTNDSTPTISGTGLAGSTIHIMNNGTQIGTTTVDGSGNWSFTPTAPLGDGSYALRAYATDTAGNASANSSVFTFTVDTAAPGVPVVTSVVDDIGPVTGTLTSGNSTNDARPTFSGTGEVGSTVHVLVDGNEIGTAVVNAQGNWSFTPGSDLAEGPHAIDRK
;
A
#
# COMPACT_ATOMS: atom_id res chain seq x y z
N VAL A 1 11.83 57.57 -1.06
CA VAL A 1 12.47 56.37 -0.53
C VAL A 1 12.77 55.48 -1.71
N ILE A 2 13.95 54.91 -1.74
CA ILE A 2 14.49 54.13 -2.86
C ILE A 2 14.86 52.76 -2.33
N ASP A 3 14.43 51.72 -3.07
CA ASP A 3 14.87 50.34 -2.96
C ASP A 3 16.06 50.14 -3.91
N ASP A 4 17.19 49.68 -3.44
CA ASP A 4 18.37 49.38 -4.26
C ASP A 4 18.73 47.89 -4.26
N VAL A 5 17.90 47.04 -3.68
CA VAL A 5 18.03 45.59 -3.63
C VAL A 5 17.14 44.92 -4.72
N GLY A 6 17.74 44.12 -5.59
CA GLY A 6 16.97 43.36 -6.61
C GLY A 6 16.05 42.32 -6.00
N PRO A 7 14.98 41.94 -6.74
CA PRO A 7 14.68 42.22 -8.14
C PRO A 7 13.90 43.52 -8.40
N GLY A 8 13.37 44.18 -7.39
CA GLY A 8 12.44 45.31 -7.52
C GLY A 8 13.03 46.69 -7.22
N THR A 9 14.19 47.05 -7.77
CA THR A 9 14.88 48.31 -7.48
C THR A 9 14.13 49.54 -7.99
N GLY A 10 14.24 50.67 -7.26
CA GLY A 10 13.71 51.96 -7.65
C GLY A 10 12.93 52.72 -6.60
N PRO A 11 12.23 53.83 -6.97
CA PRO A 11 11.43 54.57 -6.00
C PRO A 11 10.26 53.78 -5.44
N LEU A 12 10.14 53.69 -4.13
CA LEU A 12 9.01 53.13 -3.46
C LEU A 12 7.83 54.10 -3.38
N THR A 13 6.63 53.55 -3.33
CA THR A 13 5.42 54.26 -2.93
C THR A 13 5.07 53.97 -1.49
N SER A 14 4.44 54.92 -0.78
CA SER A 14 4.08 54.72 0.63
C SER A 14 3.10 53.53 0.77
N GLY A 15 3.43 52.60 1.67
CA GLY A 15 2.71 51.33 1.90
C GLY A 15 3.24 50.15 1.11
N GLN A 16 4.23 50.33 0.26
CA GLN A 16 4.84 49.25 -0.56
C GLN A 16 5.77 48.41 0.31
N THR A 17 5.78 47.08 -0.01
CA THR A 17 6.72 46.10 0.57
C THR A 17 8.02 46.08 -0.24
N THR A 18 9.14 45.95 0.43
CA THR A 18 10.49 45.88 -0.14
C THR A 18 11.34 44.83 0.59
N ASN A 19 12.23 44.16 -0.15
CA ASN A 19 13.28 43.32 0.43
C ASN A 19 14.54 44.12 0.86
N ASP A 20 14.54 45.43 0.55
CA ASP A 20 15.61 46.32 1.03
C ASP A 20 15.37 46.72 2.48
N ASN A 21 16.17 46.21 3.39
CA ASN A 21 16.11 46.53 4.79
C ASN A 21 16.97 47.75 5.18
N GLN A 22 17.61 48.42 4.19
CA GLN A 22 18.35 49.64 4.34
C GLN A 22 18.00 50.70 3.27
N PRO A 23 16.71 50.99 3.10
CA PRO A 23 16.28 51.87 1.98
C PRO A 23 16.89 53.28 2.11
N THR A 24 17.19 53.86 0.95
CA THR A 24 17.78 55.19 0.88
C THR A 24 16.69 56.24 0.74
N LEU A 25 16.66 57.22 1.66
CA LEU A 25 15.82 58.41 1.59
C LEU A 25 16.56 59.50 0.84
N THR A 26 15.88 60.19 -0.05
CA THR A 26 16.43 61.34 -0.78
C THR A 26 15.43 62.50 -0.77
N GLY A 27 15.90 63.69 -0.81
CA GLY A 27 15.04 64.86 -0.85
C GLY A 27 15.78 66.15 -1.18
N THR A 28 15.04 67.26 -1.10
CA THR A 28 15.56 68.61 -1.25
C THR A 28 15.17 69.46 -0.02
N GLY A 29 15.91 70.56 0.21
CA GLY A 29 15.65 71.50 1.29
C GLY A 29 16.56 72.72 1.15
N ALA A 30 16.53 73.63 2.14
CA ALA A 30 17.35 74.84 2.11
C ALA A 30 18.83 74.51 2.38
N VAL A 31 19.73 75.13 1.59
CA VAL A 31 21.17 74.90 1.77
C VAL A 31 21.63 75.36 3.17
N GLY A 32 22.29 74.48 3.89
CA GLY A 32 22.78 74.68 5.23
C GLY A 32 21.82 74.22 6.34
N ASP A 33 20.59 73.81 6.02
CA ASP A 33 19.67 73.21 6.98
C ASP A 33 20.03 71.77 7.26
N THR A 34 19.52 71.25 8.41
CA THR A 34 19.73 69.89 8.84
C THR A 34 18.41 69.10 8.76
N ILE A 35 18.39 67.97 8.07
CA ILE A 35 17.26 67.04 8.06
C ILE A 35 17.46 66.00 9.17
N SER A 36 16.53 65.96 10.10
CA SER A 36 16.43 64.86 11.09
C SER A 36 15.44 63.83 10.59
N ILE A 37 15.86 62.55 10.53
CA ILE A 37 15.12 61.40 10.00
C ILE A 37 14.65 60.56 11.17
N TYR A 38 13.37 60.19 11.20
CA TYR A 38 12.73 59.37 12.25
C TYR A 38 12.10 58.14 11.65
N ASN A 39 12.19 57.03 12.41
CA ASN A 39 11.45 55.80 12.16
C ASN A 39 10.52 55.51 13.33
N ASN A 40 9.22 55.41 13.09
CA ASN A 40 8.18 55.20 14.11
C ASN A 40 8.30 56.23 15.27
N GLY A 41 8.67 57.46 14.93
CA GLY A 41 8.85 58.56 15.90
C GLY A 41 10.19 58.56 16.64
N VAL A 42 11.07 57.61 16.44
CA VAL A 42 12.43 57.51 17.01
C VAL A 42 13.42 58.14 16.02
N LEU A 43 14.28 59.05 16.48
CA LEU A 43 15.33 59.66 15.66
C LEU A 43 16.33 58.57 15.23
N LEU A 44 16.55 58.45 13.93
CA LEU A 44 17.59 57.60 13.36
C LEU A 44 18.91 58.37 13.26
N ASP A 45 18.89 59.51 12.56
CA ASP A 45 20.07 60.35 12.34
C ASP A 45 19.67 61.72 11.81
N SER A 46 20.67 62.58 11.56
CA SER A 46 20.50 63.88 10.96
C SER A 46 21.54 64.15 9.86
N VAL A 47 21.11 64.74 8.75
CA VAL A 47 21.93 65.02 7.55
C VAL A 47 21.92 66.48 7.23
N LEU A 48 23.10 67.08 7.05
CA LEU A 48 23.25 68.48 6.57
C LEU A 48 22.95 68.56 5.09
N ILE A 49 22.12 69.55 4.68
CA ILE A 49 21.83 69.82 3.27
C ILE A 49 23.02 70.54 2.65
N GLY A 50 23.60 69.84 1.63
CA GLY A 50 24.75 70.36 0.92
C GLY A 50 24.43 71.51 -0.03
N ASN A 51 25.47 72.06 -0.69
CA ASN A 51 25.39 73.22 -1.56
C ASN A 51 24.50 73.03 -2.81
N THR A 52 24.07 71.81 -3.12
CA THR A 52 23.12 71.50 -4.21
C THR A 52 21.67 71.58 -3.80
N GLY A 53 21.39 71.82 -2.50
CA GLY A 53 20.02 71.80 -1.98
C GLY A 53 19.40 70.41 -1.92
N THR A 54 20.21 69.35 -2.04
CA THR A 54 19.80 67.96 -2.00
C THR A 54 20.44 67.24 -0.81
N TRP A 55 19.74 66.24 -0.29
CA TRP A 55 20.26 65.37 0.75
C TRP A 55 19.94 63.88 0.43
N SER A 56 20.71 62.97 0.98
CA SER A 56 20.51 61.54 0.88
C SER A 56 20.93 60.88 2.22
N TYR A 57 20.19 59.87 2.64
CA TYR A 57 20.43 59.09 3.82
C TYR A 57 20.01 57.65 3.64
N THR A 58 20.93 56.73 3.83
CA THR A 58 20.63 55.26 3.86
C THR A 58 20.36 54.90 5.29
N THR A 59 19.23 54.24 5.56
CA THR A 59 18.84 53.79 6.90
C THR A 59 19.81 52.74 7.47
N PRO A 60 19.95 52.66 8.80
CA PRO A 60 20.51 51.42 9.38
C PRO A 60 19.57 50.26 9.03
N VAL A 61 20.04 49.01 9.27
CA VAL A 61 19.21 47.82 9.08
C VAL A 61 17.89 47.96 9.85
N LEU A 62 16.81 48.06 9.13
CA LEU A 62 15.44 48.08 9.67
C LEU A 62 15.01 46.62 9.94
N ALA A 63 14.20 46.44 10.97
CA ALA A 63 13.61 45.11 11.28
C ALA A 63 12.54 44.74 10.24
N GLU A 64 12.13 43.48 10.23
CA GLU A 64 10.96 43.04 9.47
C GLU A 64 9.69 43.79 9.91
N GLY A 65 8.83 44.14 8.94
CA GLY A 65 7.52 44.75 9.18
C GLY A 65 7.42 46.21 8.81
N ASN A 66 6.45 46.89 9.43
CA ASN A 66 6.06 48.27 9.09
C ASN A 66 6.97 49.32 9.72
N HIS A 67 7.47 50.24 8.89
CA HIS A 67 8.23 51.39 9.29
C HIS A 67 7.55 52.68 8.78
N VAL A 68 7.28 53.65 9.67
CA VAL A 68 6.76 54.95 9.31
C VAL A 68 7.91 55.96 9.41
N LEU A 69 8.43 56.33 8.24
CA LEU A 69 9.53 57.29 8.12
C LEU A 69 8.97 58.73 8.04
N THR A 70 9.50 59.60 8.89
CA THR A 70 9.19 61.05 8.88
C THR A 70 10.46 61.87 8.97
N ILE A 71 10.43 63.08 8.48
CA ILE A 71 11.57 64.03 8.55
C ILE A 71 11.14 65.36 9.20
N ARG A 72 12.12 66.06 9.77
CA ARG A 72 12.03 67.44 10.17
C ARG A 72 13.24 68.19 9.67
N GLU A 73 13.05 69.46 9.25
CA GLU A 73 14.10 70.36 8.82
C GLU A 73 14.39 71.38 9.93
N THR A 74 15.66 71.66 10.19
CA THR A 74 16.11 72.60 11.21
C THR A 74 17.06 73.57 10.54
N ASP A 75 16.77 74.88 10.60
CA ASP A 75 17.60 75.93 10.04
C ASP A 75 18.87 76.18 10.88
N PRO A 76 19.85 76.92 10.38
CA PRO A 76 21.07 77.25 11.13
C PRO A 76 20.85 78.06 12.39
N ALA A 77 19.67 78.69 12.55
CA ALA A 77 19.29 79.40 13.73
C ALA A 77 18.66 78.50 14.79
N GLY A 78 18.38 77.26 14.52
CA GLY A 78 17.80 76.25 15.41
C GLY A 78 16.28 76.15 15.37
N ASN A 79 15.60 76.82 14.41
CA ASN A 79 14.16 76.68 14.21
C ASN A 79 13.82 75.38 13.52
N GLN A 80 12.92 74.61 14.16
CA GLN A 80 12.55 73.28 13.59
C GLN A 80 11.15 73.28 12.99
N SER A 81 11.00 72.68 11.83
CA SER A 81 9.72 72.45 11.16
C SER A 81 8.81 71.44 11.92
N GLY A 82 7.54 71.44 11.56
CA GLY A 82 6.67 70.29 11.90
C GLY A 82 7.17 69.04 11.20
N PRO A 83 6.70 67.83 11.64
CA PRO A 83 7.04 66.58 10.93
C PRO A 83 6.42 66.55 9.55
N SER A 84 7.11 65.89 8.62
CA SER A 84 6.52 65.55 7.31
C SER A 84 5.32 64.62 7.44
N ALA A 85 4.56 64.44 6.38
CA ALA A 85 3.68 63.27 6.27
C ALA A 85 4.50 61.98 6.41
N GLY A 86 3.91 60.96 7.08
CA GLY A 86 4.55 59.66 7.24
C GLY A 86 4.65 58.93 5.88
N PHE A 87 5.83 58.43 5.58
CA PHE A 87 6.05 57.49 4.46
C PHE A 87 6.18 56.08 5.04
N THR A 88 5.23 55.19 4.76
CA THR A 88 5.26 53.82 5.24
C THR A 88 6.08 52.94 4.28
N VAL A 89 7.01 52.17 4.83
CA VAL A 89 7.73 51.09 4.16
C VAL A 89 7.45 49.79 4.90
N VAL A 90 7.14 48.74 4.21
CA VAL A 90 7.01 47.39 4.77
C VAL A 90 8.27 46.60 4.38
N VAL A 91 9.13 46.34 5.38
CA VAL A 91 10.34 45.54 5.14
C VAL A 91 9.97 44.05 5.25
N ASP A 92 10.32 43.29 4.20
CA ASP A 92 10.22 41.84 4.12
C ASP A 92 11.46 41.34 3.38
N SER A 93 12.50 41.04 4.15
CA SER A 93 13.84 40.70 3.65
C SER A 93 14.20 39.24 3.86
N VAL A 94 13.23 38.40 4.32
CA VAL A 94 13.43 36.98 4.60
C VAL A 94 12.27 36.16 4.05
N SER A 95 12.58 35.00 3.50
CA SER A 95 11.59 33.99 3.11
C SER A 95 11.65 32.79 4.06
N ALA A 96 10.49 32.35 4.53
CA ALA A 96 10.42 31.17 5.40
C ALA A 96 10.87 29.91 4.63
N THR A 97 11.52 29.00 5.35
CA THR A 97 11.93 27.70 4.77
C THR A 97 10.68 26.87 4.47
N PRO A 98 10.45 26.47 3.21
CA PRO A 98 9.30 25.63 2.87
C PRO A 98 9.43 24.24 3.46
N VAL A 99 8.29 23.52 3.55
CA VAL A 99 8.24 22.17 4.11
C VAL A 99 7.52 21.22 3.14
N ILE A 100 8.07 20.01 2.95
CA ILE A 100 7.35 18.88 2.36
C ILE A 100 6.56 18.24 3.49
N THR A 101 5.24 18.20 3.41
CA THR A 101 4.35 17.66 4.44
C THR A 101 3.85 16.27 4.12
N ASN A 102 3.83 15.90 2.83
CA ASN A 102 3.35 14.59 2.39
C ASN A 102 3.95 14.22 1.03
N VAL A 103 4.20 12.92 0.87
CA VAL A 103 4.46 12.27 -0.43
C VAL A 103 3.44 11.16 -0.57
N THR A 104 2.69 11.17 -1.66
CA THR A 104 1.58 10.26 -1.90
C THR A 104 1.91 9.32 -3.05
N ASP A 105 1.77 8.03 -2.80
CA ASP A 105 1.73 6.97 -3.81
C ASP A 105 0.30 6.88 -4.35
N ASN A 106 0.13 7.01 -5.65
CA ASN A 106 -1.15 6.99 -6.36
C ASN A 106 -1.40 5.69 -7.13
N VAL A 107 -0.50 4.69 -6.99
CA VAL A 107 -0.64 3.37 -7.64
C VAL A 107 -1.53 2.47 -6.80
N GLY A 108 -2.51 1.82 -7.43
CA GLY A 108 -3.47 0.94 -6.77
C GLY A 108 -4.85 1.56 -6.56
N ASN A 109 -5.63 0.95 -5.67
CA ASN A 109 -7.04 1.32 -5.46
C ASN A 109 -7.25 2.52 -4.52
N ALA A 110 -6.24 2.93 -3.79
CA ALA A 110 -6.29 4.07 -2.87
C ALA A 110 -4.90 4.72 -2.77
N ALA A 111 -4.88 6.04 -2.82
CA ALA A 111 -3.66 6.80 -2.57
C ALA A 111 -3.17 6.59 -1.12
N THR A 112 -1.89 6.32 -0.96
CA THR A 112 -1.26 6.08 0.34
C THR A 112 -0.13 7.06 0.60
N THR A 113 0.05 7.44 1.88
CA THR A 113 1.18 8.30 2.27
C THR A 113 2.45 7.47 2.38
N VAL A 114 3.51 7.89 1.67
CA VAL A 114 4.85 7.32 1.77
C VAL A 114 5.61 8.10 2.85
N VAL A 115 5.90 7.47 3.97
CA VAL A 115 6.72 8.08 5.03
C VAL A 115 8.15 8.30 4.53
N SER A 116 8.86 9.28 5.08
CA SER A 116 10.25 9.51 4.67
C SER A 116 11.13 8.28 4.95
N GLY A 117 11.82 7.79 3.92
CA GLY A 117 12.57 6.53 3.90
C GLY A 117 11.74 5.31 3.48
N GLY A 118 10.44 5.49 3.18
CA GLY A 118 9.54 4.41 2.74
C GLY A 118 9.74 4.00 1.29
N LEU A 119 9.16 2.84 0.97
CA LEU A 119 9.11 2.26 -0.38
C LEU A 119 7.83 2.72 -1.09
N SER A 120 7.89 2.84 -2.41
CA SER A 120 6.75 3.16 -3.28
C SER A 120 6.94 2.50 -4.64
N ASN A 121 5.86 1.97 -5.21
CA ASN A 121 5.83 1.53 -6.61
C ASN A 121 5.25 2.59 -7.54
N ASP A 122 5.06 3.81 -7.05
CA ASP A 122 4.66 4.94 -7.87
C ASP A 122 5.90 5.67 -8.42
N ALA A 123 6.11 5.59 -9.72
CA ALA A 123 7.19 6.31 -10.39
C ALA A 123 6.95 7.82 -10.49
N THR A 124 5.76 8.30 -10.16
CA THR A 124 5.35 9.71 -10.22
C THR A 124 4.64 10.16 -8.93
N PRO A 125 5.25 9.95 -7.75
CA PRO A 125 4.58 10.24 -6.48
C PRO A 125 4.26 11.74 -6.37
N THR A 126 3.10 12.06 -5.81
CA THR A 126 2.70 13.44 -5.60
C THR A 126 3.29 13.99 -4.30
N LEU A 127 4.10 15.04 -4.42
CA LEU A 127 4.62 15.81 -3.30
C LEU A 127 3.66 16.94 -2.95
N SER A 128 3.47 17.21 -1.67
CA SER A 128 2.73 18.38 -1.19
C SER A 128 3.39 18.99 0.03
N GLY A 129 3.14 20.29 0.23
CA GLY A 129 3.76 20.99 1.34
C GLY A 129 3.27 22.42 1.51
N THR A 130 4.01 23.18 2.31
CA THR A 130 3.72 24.58 2.62
C THR A 130 4.94 25.47 2.40
N ALA A 131 4.69 26.72 2.04
CA ALA A 131 5.64 27.82 1.88
C ALA A 131 4.94 29.14 2.24
N ASP A 132 5.61 30.28 2.14
CA ASP A 132 4.93 31.58 2.20
C ASP A 132 3.93 31.70 1.04
N ALA A 133 2.82 32.39 1.30
CA ALA A 133 1.76 32.57 0.31
C ALA A 133 2.30 33.21 -0.99
N ASN A 134 1.92 32.65 -2.13
CA ASN A 134 2.33 33.09 -3.46
C ASN A 134 3.84 32.97 -3.76
N SER A 135 4.62 32.28 -2.90
CA SER A 135 6.04 32.02 -3.16
C SER A 135 6.23 31.06 -4.31
N VAL A 136 7.33 31.22 -5.02
CA VAL A 136 7.81 30.29 -6.04
C VAL A 136 8.62 29.19 -5.33
N VAL A 137 8.14 27.95 -5.37
CA VAL A 137 8.77 26.79 -4.72
C VAL A 137 9.55 26.01 -5.78
N THR A 138 10.86 25.95 -5.62
CA THR A 138 11.75 25.12 -6.45
C THR A 138 11.95 23.77 -5.78
N ILE A 139 11.74 22.69 -6.52
CA ILE A 139 11.80 21.30 -6.05
C ILE A 139 13.05 20.64 -6.61
N PHE A 140 13.77 19.95 -5.74
CA PHE A 140 15.01 19.26 -6.07
C PHE A 140 14.87 17.75 -5.74
N ASP A 141 15.54 16.92 -6.55
CA ASP A 141 15.82 15.52 -6.26
C ASP A 141 17.32 15.29 -6.28
N GLY A 142 17.89 14.81 -5.16
CA GLY A 142 19.33 14.63 -5.01
C GLY A 142 20.15 15.90 -5.27
N GLY A 143 19.59 17.09 -5.04
CA GLY A 143 20.17 18.39 -5.32
C GLY A 143 20.00 18.88 -6.76
N THR A 144 19.44 18.09 -7.67
CA THR A 144 19.07 18.50 -9.03
C THR A 144 17.69 19.09 -9.05
N GLN A 145 17.53 20.30 -9.62
CA GLN A 145 16.20 20.90 -9.80
C GLN A 145 15.37 20.07 -10.78
N ILE A 146 14.17 19.66 -10.35
CA ILE A 146 13.24 18.88 -11.17
C ILE A 146 11.98 19.65 -11.52
N ALA A 147 11.59 20.64 -10.72
CA ALA A 147 10.39 21.45 -10.99
C ALA A 147 10.42 22.80 -10.28
N VAL A 148 9.46 23.65 -10.69
CA VAL A 148 9.09 24.89 -10.03
C VAL A 148 7.57 24.97 -9.99
N VAL A 149 7.00 25.25 -8.81
CA VAL A 149 5.57 25.46 -8.61
C VAL A 149 5.33 26.75 -7.83
N THR A 150 4.11 27.25 -7.80
CA THR A 150 3.75 28.42 -6.98
C THR A 150 2.83 27.97 -5.86
N ALA A 151 3.16 28.35 -4.61
CA ALA A 151 2.28 28.18 -3.49
C ALA A 151 1.03 29.07 -3.64
N ASP A 152 -0.12 28.59 -3.25
CA ASP A 152 -1.37 29.36 -3.32
C ASP A 152 -1.43 30.46 -2.26
N SER A 153 -2.55 31.19 -2.21
CA SER A 153 -2.76 32.28 -1.23
C SER A 153 -2.80 31.80 0.23
N THR A 154 -2.88 30.49 0.48
CA THR A 154 -2.79 29.90 1.83
C THR A 154 -1.40 29.33 2.12
N GLY A 155 -0.49 29.40 1.14
CA GLY A 155 0.86 28.86 1.21
C GLY A 155 0.95 27.38 0.86
N ALA A 156 -0.13 26.73 0.40
CA ALA A 156 -0.11 25.34 0.01
C ALA A 156 0.44 25.15 -1.42
N TRP A 157 1.22 24.10 -1.64
CA TRP A 157 1.74 23.72 -2.96
C TRP A 157 1.67 22.21 -3.17
N THR A 158 1.57 21.80 -4.42
CA THR A 158 1.62 20.39 -4.84
C THR A 158 2.45 20.24 -6.10
N PHE A 159 3.06 19.07 -6.27
CA PHE A 159 3.82 18.71 -7.47
C PHE A 159 3.74 17.20 -7.72
N THR A 160 3.44 16.81 -8.94
CA THR A 160 3.55 15.43 -9.42
C THR A 160 4.54 15.42 -10.58
N PRO A 161 5.58 14.58 -10.58
CA PRO A 161 6.52 14.49 -11.69
C PRO A 161 5.83 14.15 -13.01
N ASP A 162 6.07 14.94 -14.07
CA ASP A 162 5.60 14.65 -15.43
C ASP A 162 6.39 13.51 -16.09
N THR A 163 7.61 13.27 -15.60
CA THR A 163 8.50 12.20 -16.07
C THR A 163 8.68 11.20 -14.94
N ALA A 164 8.49 9.93 -15.25
CA ALA A 164 8.70 8.85 -14.29
C ALA A 164 10.11 8.89 -13.69
N LEU A 165 10.18 8.79 -12.38
CA LEU A 165 11.42 8.59 -11.62
C LEU A 165 11.97 7.20 -11.89
N GLY A 166 13.28 7.03 -11.85
CA GLY A 166 13.93 5.72 -11.94
C GLY A 166 13.75 4.89 -10.66
N GLU A 167 14.09 3.61 -10.73
CA GLU A 167 14.22 2.80 -9.52
C GLU A 167 15.40 3.28 -8.66
N GLY A 168 15.23 3.22 -7.35
CA GLY A 168 16.23 3.57 -6.36
C GLY A 168 15.83 4.67 -5.41
N SER A 169 16.80 5.22 -4.71
CA SER A 169 16.59 6.25 -3.68
C SER A 169 16.49 7.63 -4.29
N HIS A 170 15.42 8.33 -4.00
CA HIS A 170 15.18 9.74 -4.31
C HIS A 170 15.19 10.55 -3.02
N SER A 171 15.74 11.76 -3.07
CA SER A 171 15.84 12.65 -1.92
C SER A 171 15.33 14.02 -2.29
N PHE A 172 14.03 14.25 -2.03
CA PHE A 172 13.35 15.49 -2.36
C PHE A 172 13.64 16.56 -1.33
N SER A 173 13.96 17.77 -1.80
CA SER A 173 14.05 18.97 -0.99
C SER A 173 13.46 20.14 -1.74
N VAL A 174 13.07 21.18 -1.01
CA VAL A 174 12.42 22.37 -1.60
C VAL A 174 13.05 23.64 -1.10
N ARG A 175 12.98 24.70 -1.90
CA ARG A 175 13.43 26.06 -1.58
C ARG A 175 12.40 27.05 -2.11
N ALA A 176 12.06 28.05 -1.35
CA ALA A 176 11.13 29.08 -1.76
C ALA A 176 11.83 30.38 -2.17
N THR A 177 11.23 31.09 -3.11
CA THR A 177 11.47 32.51 -3.37
C THR A 177 10.14 33.23 -3.15
N ASP A 178 10.09 34.18 -2.21
CA ASP A 178 8.88 34.92 -1.90
C ASP A 178 8.55 35.97 -3.00
N PRO A 179 7.40 36.65 -2.91
CA PRO A 179 7.03 37.71 -3.87
C PRO A 179 7.98 38.91 -3.88
N GLN A 180 8.77 39.14 -2.85
CA GLN A 180 9.76 40.21 -2.75
C GLN A 180 11.11 39.81 -3.34
N GLY A 181 11.28 38.50 -3.65
CA GLY A 181 12.52 37.96 -4.23
C GLY A 181 13.50 37.41 -3.19
N ASN A 182 13.12 37.32 -1.92
CA ASN A 182 13.95 36.72 -0.90
C ASN A 182 13.99 35.22 -1.07
N LEU A 183 15.16 34.66 -0.88
CA LEU A 183 15.43 33.26 -1.07
C LEU A 183 15.54 32.54 0.28
N SER A 184 14.72 31.53 0.49
CA SER A 184 14.73 30.75 1.73
C SER A 184 15.95 29.84 1.87
N ALA A 185 16.16 29.26 3.04
CA ALA A 185 16.96 28.05 3.17
C ALA A 185 16.31 26.87 2.45
N VAL A 186 17.09 25.82 2.18
CA VAL A 186 16.58 24.55 1.65
C VAL A 186 15.95 23.76 2.79
N SER A 187 14.81 23.13 2.52
CA SER A 187 14.11 22.27 3.50
C SER A 187 14.94 21.06 3.94
N ALA A 188 14.53 20.44 5.05
CA ALA A 188 14.93 19.07 5.33
C ALA A 188 14.52 18.14 4.16
N PRO A 189 15.35 17.13 3.82
CA PRO A 189 15.03 16.21 2.75
C PRO A 189 13.93 15.22 3.14
N TRP A 190 13.10 14.85 2.16
CA TRP A 190 12.17 13.73 2.25
C TRP A 190 12.66 12.62 1.32
N SER A 191 13.02 11.47 1.86
CA SER A 191 13.54 10.36 1.08
C SER A 191 12.43 9.38 0.72
N VAL A 192 12.48 8.85 -0.51
CA VAL A 192 11.59 7.78 -0.99
C VAL A 192 12.46 6.78 -1.75
N VAL A 193 12.18 5.50 -1.62
CA VAL A 193 12.78 4.46 -2.46
C VAL A 193 11.74 3.99 -3.47
N ILE A 194 11.97 4.28 -4.73
CA ILE A 194 11.13 3.81 -5.83
C ILE A 194 11.57 2.39 -6.20
N ASP A 195 10.63 1.45 -6.10
CA ASP A 195 10.79 0.05 -6.48
C ASP A 195 9.64 -0.35 -7.42
N LEU A 196 9.96 -0.55 -8.68
CA LEU A 196 9.02 -0.90 -9.75
C LEU A 196 9.12 -2.36 -10.15
N THR A 197 10.01 -3.11 -9.51
CA THR A 197 10.31 -4.49 -9.86
C THR A 197 9.34 -5.45 -9.18
N ALA A 198 8.48 -6.11 -9.94
CA ALA A 198 7.58 -7.12 -9.41
C ALA A 198 8.37 -8.33 -8.83
N PRO A 199 7.88 -8.92 -7.73
CA PRO A 199 8.49 -10.11 -7.16
C PRO A 199 8.39 -11.30 -8.14
N THR A 200 9.26 -12.29 -7.99
CA THR A 200 9.19 -13.53 -8.77
C THR A 200 7.85 -14.22 -8.56
N VAL A 201 7.36 -14.88 -9.63
CA VAL A 201 6.12 -15.66 -9.57
C VAL A 201 6.25 -16.76 -8.51
N PRO A 202 5.33 -16.81 -7.51
CA PRO A 202 5.39 -17.86 -6.49
C PRO A 202 5.02 -19.22 -7.08
N THR A 203 5.51 -20.32 -6.46
CA THR A 203 5.01 -21.66 -6.75
C THR A 203 3.81 -21.97 -5.83
N LEU A 204 2.94 -22.86 -6.29
CA LEU A 204 1.95 -23.58 -5.49
C LEU A 204 2.31 -25.06 -5.65
N ASP A 205 3.03 -25.60 -4.65
CA ASP A 205 3.67 -26.91 -4.77
C ASP A 205 2.79 -28.03 -4.21
N ASN A 206 2.07 -27.75 -3.11
CA ASN A 206 1.28 -28.76 -2.43
C ASN A 206 -0.08 -28.22 -1.99
N VAL A 207 -1.07 -29.11 -2.05
CA VAL A 207 -2.33 -29.06 -1.32
C VAL A 207 -2.38 -30.35 -0.52
N SER A 208 -2.35 -30.27 0.80
CA SER A 208 -2.21 -31.43 1.70
C SER A 208 -3.50 -31.71 2.44
N ASP A 209 -3.93 -32.97 2.38
CA ASP A 209 -5.05 -33.53 3.12
C ASP A 209 -4.53 -34.20 4.40
N ASP A 210 -5.06 -33.83 5.56
CA ASP A 210 -4.73 -34.45 6.85
C ASP A 210 -5.94 -35.16 7.51
N VAL A 211 -7.08 -35.24 6.80
CA VAL A 211 -8.31 -35.88 7.28
C VAL A 211 -8.29 -37.38 6.99
N PRO A 212 -8.51 -38.26 8.01
CA PRO A 212 -8.56 -39.70 7.80
C PRO A 212 -9.75 -40.14 6.93
N GLY A 213 -9.57 -41.21 6.17
CA GLY A 213 -10.64 -41.89 5.42
C GLY A 213 -10.60 -41.70 3.91
N GLY A 214 -9.68 -40.88 3.41
CA GLY A 214 -9.43 -40.64 1.97
C GLY A 214 -7.97 -40.71 1.60
N ILE A 215 -7.56 -39.88 0.64
CA ILE A 215 -6.16 -39.63 0.31
C ILE A 215 -5.59 -38.79 1.45
N GLN A 216 -4.52 -39.26 2.09
CA GLN A 216 -3.78 -38.49 3.07
C GLN A 216 -2.45 -38.02 2.50
N GLY A 217 -2.05 -36.79 2.88
CA GLY A 217 -0.82 -36.14 2.39
C GLY A 217 -1.05 -35.27 1.17
N ASN A 218 -0.02 -35.09 0.37
CA ASN A 218 -0.07 -34.18 -0.76
C ASN A 218 -0.93 -34.70 -1.90
N LEU A 219 -1.92 -33.93 -2.30
CA LEU A 219 -2.75 -34.20 -3.47
C LEU A 219 -1.95 -33.97 -4.76
N THR A 220 -2.28 -34.69 -5.80
CA THR A 220 -1.93 -34.32 -7.17
C THR A 220 -3.09 -33.56 -7.82
N SER A 221 -2.76 -32.65 -8.76
CA SER A 221 -3.80 -31.83 -9.40
C SER A 221 -4.87 -32.70 -10.07
N GLY A 222 -6.13 -32.41 -9.77
CA GLY A 222 -7.32 -33.16 -10.25
C GLY A 222 -7.87 -34.17 -9.24
N GLN A 223 -7.24 -34.41 -8.09
CA GLN A 223 -7.72 -35.36 -7.09
C GLN A 223 -8.89 -34.82 -6.26
N VAL A 224 -9.57 -35.75 -5.58
CA VAL A 224 -10.67 -35.51 -4.65
C VAL A 224 -10.16 -35.65 -3.23
N THR A 225 -10.61 -34.80 -2.33
CA THR A 225 -10.28 -34.81 -0.88
C THR A 225 -11.54 -34.70 -0.04
N ASN A 226 -11.55 -35.34 1.12
CA ASN A 226 -12.57 -35.14 2.15
C ASN A 226 -12.14 -34.05 3.17
N ASP A 227 -10.98 -33.43 2.99
CA ASP A 227 -10.51 -32.32 3.78
C ASP A 227 -11.08 -31.00 3.24
N SER A 228 -11.93 -30.37 4.04
CA SER A 228 -12.50 -29.05 3.73
C SER A 228 -11.58 -27.88 4.08
N THR A 229 -10.45 -28.13 4.75
CA THR A 229 -9.46 -27.12 5.16
C THR A 229 -8.03 -27.54 4.79
N PRO A 230 -7.78 -27.99 3.54
CA PRO A 230 -6.48 -28.51 3.16
C PRO A 230 -5.39 -27.42 3.28
N THR A 231 -4.21 -27.83 3.72
CA THR A 231 -3.06 -26.91 3.79
C THR A 231 -2.42 -26.74 2.43
N ILE A 232 -2.40 -25.50 1.96
CA ILE A 232 -1.83 -25.07 0.67
C ILE A 232 -0.44 -24.50 0.94
N SER A 233 0.58 -24.90 0.19
CA SER A 233 1.95 -24.44 0.40
C SER A 233 2.75 -24.34 -0.89
N GLY A 234 3.85 -23.59 -0.82
CA GLY A 234 4.75 -23.36 -1.93
C GLY A 234 5.95 -22.50 -1.57
N THR A 235 6.60 -21.93 -2.60
CA THR A 235 7.76 -21.06 -2.44
C THR A 235 7.52 -19.69 -3.07
N GLY A 236 8.29 -18.67 -2.63
CA GLY A 236 8.22 -17.31 -3.14
C GLY A 236 9.39 -16.44 -2.66
N LEU A 237 9.37 -15.17 -3.00
CA LEU A 237 10.37 -14.21 -2.53
C LEU A 237 10.17 -13.96 -1.03
N ALA A 238 11.20 -14.16 -0.23
CA ALA A 238 11.16 -13.93 1.22
C ALA A 238 10.63 -12.52 1.58
N GLY A 239 9.68 -12.44 2.49
CA GLY A 239 9.05 -11.19 2.93
C GLY A 239 7.89 -10.72 2.05
N SER A 240 7.65 -11.30 0.87
CA SER A 240 6.48 -10.97 0.05
C SER A 240 5.19 -11.54 0.64
N THR A 241 4.06 -10.94 0.30
CA THR A 241 2.72 -11.42 0.64
C THR A 241 2.18 -12.27 -0.50
N ILE A 242 1.79 -13.50 -0.21
CA ILE A 242 1.12 -14.40 -1.16
C ILE A 242 -0.39 -14.22 -1.07
N HIS A 243 -1.03 -14.04 -2.20
CA HIS A 243 -2.48 -14.01 -2.36
C HIS A 243 -2.93 -15.31 -3.02
N ILE A 244 -3.80 -16.05 -2.32
CA ILE A 244 -4.35 -17.32 -2.80
C ILE A 244 -5.71 -17.05 -3.43
N MET A 245 -5.85 -17.41 -4.71
CA MET A 245 -7.02 -17.13 -5.53
C MET A 245 -7.72 -18.44 -5.92
N ASN A 246 -9.03 -18.50 -5.80
CA ASN A 246 -9.87 -19.55 -6.39
C ASN A 246 -10.75 -18.93 -7.47
N ASN A 247 -10.59 -19.35 -8.72
CA ASN A 247 -11.37 -18.84 -9.87
C ASN A 247 -11.45 -17.29 -9.92
N GLY A 248 -10.36 -16.59 -9.55
CA GLY A 248 -10.30 -15.11 -9.54
C GLY A 248 -10.81 -14.46 -8.26
N THR A 249 -11.33 -15.20 -7.28
CA THR A 249 -11.69 -14.71 -5.96
C THR A 249 -10.59 -15.03 -4.96
N GLN A 250 -10.14 -14.03 -4.19
CA GLN A 250 -9.16 -14.25 -3.13
C GLN A 250 -9.78 -15.01 -1.96
N ILE A 251 -9.15 -16.12 -1.57
CA ILE A 251 -9.58 -16.95 -0.43
C ILE A 251 -8.70 -16.77 0.80
N GLY A 252 -7.53 -16.15 0.64
CA GLY A 252 -6.66 -15.81 1.76
C GLY A 252 -5.33 -15.23 1.33
N THR A 253 -4.54 -14.87 2.34
CA THR A 253 -3.17 -14.37 2.18
C THR A 253 -2.26 -14.99 3.23
N THR A 254 -0.97 -15.07 2.92
CA THR A 254 0.10 -15.46 3.85
C THR A 254 1.39 -14.75 3.45
N THR A 255 2.40 -14.74 4.33
CA THR A 255 3.71 -14.18 4.04
C THR A 255 4.74 -15.28 3.79
N VAL A 256 5.68 -14.99 2.89
CA VAL A 256 6.81 -15.89 2.62
C VAL A 256 7.85 -15.71 3.75
N ASP A 257 8.27 -16.81 4.35
CA ASP A 257 9.26 -16.83 5.42
C ASP A 257 10.69 -16.50 4.92
N GLY A 258 11.63 -16.35 5.86
CA GLY A 258 13.01 -16.04 5.53
C GLY A 258 13.76 -17.14 4.75
N SER A 259 13.19 -18.34 4.65
CA SER A 259 13.71 -19.48 3.86
C SER A 259 13.06 -19.58 2.48
N GLY A 260 12.13 -18.67 2.14
CA GLY A 260 11.43 -18.65 0.87
C GLY A 260 10.21 -19.57 0.81
N ASN A 261 9.69 -20.04 1.94
CA ASN A 261 8.51 -20.93 1.99
C ASN A 261 7.28 -20.16 2.47
N TRP A 262 6.10 -20.60 2.00
CA TRP A 262 4.83 -20.11 2.49
C TRP A 262 3.84 -21.26 2.71
N SER A 263 2.89 -21.07 3.61
CA SER A 263 1.81 -21.99 3.90
C SER A 263 0.55 -21.22 4.26
N PHE A 264 -0.60 -21.75 3.83
CA PHE A 264 -1.92 -21.22 4.10
C PHE A 264 -2.92 -22.35 4.31
N THR A 265 -3.66 -22.31 5.43
CA THR A 265 -4.79 -23.21 5.71
C THR A 265 -6.05 -22.33 5.78
N PRO A 266 -7.12 -22.63 5.02
CA PRO A 266 -8.37 -21.90 5.10
C PRO A 266 -8.93 -21.88 6.51
N THR A 267 -9.29 -20.70 7.02
CA THR A 267 -9.88 -20.55 8.37
C THR A 267 -11.37 -20.92 8.40
N ALA A 268 -12.03 -20.88 7.26
CA ALA A 268 -13.40 -21.35 7.07
C ALA A 268 -13.37 -22.56 6.13
N PRO A 269 -14.16 -23.61 6.41
CA PRO A 269 -14.23 -24.78 5.55
C PRO A 269 -14.62 -24.42 4.12
N LEU A 270 -13.92 -25.00 3.17
CA LEU A 270 -14.30 -24.98 1.75
C LEU A 270 -15.54 -25.88 1.59
N GLY A 271 -16.51 -25.43 0.83
CA GLY A 271 -17.68 -26.25 0.51
C GLY A 271 -17.36 -27.35 -0.50
N ASP A 272 -18.24 -28.36 -0.60
CA ASP A 272 -18.11 -29.37 -1.63
C ASP A 272 -18.13 -28.76 -3.02
N GLY A 273 -17.20 -29.21 -3.88
CA GLY A 273 -17.07 -28.72 -5.23
C GLY A 273 -15.64 -28.62 -5.74
N SER A 274 -15.48 -28.17 -6.97
CA SER A 274 -14.20 -28.08 -7.65
C SER A 274 -13.52 -26.73 -7.43
N TYR A 275 -12.23 -26.77 -7.12
CA TYR A 275 -11.37 -25.63 -6.88
C TYR A 275 -10.27 -25.54 -7.94
N ALA A 276 -9.96 -24.33 -8.37
CA ALA A 276 -8.86 -24.03 -9.29
C ALA A 276 -8.02 -22.90 -8.69
N LEU A 277 -7.00 -23.29 -7.92
CA LEU A 277 -6.18 -22.36 -7.16
C LEU A 277 -5.04 -21.79 -8.00
N ARG A 278 -4.74 -20.53 -7.76
CA ARG A 278 -3.53 -19.83 -8.21
C ARG A 278 -3.00 -18.98 -7.05
N ALA A 279 -1.72 -18.70 -7.09
CA ALA A 279 -1.09 -17.78 -6.18
C ALA A 279 -0.38 -16.67 -6.96
N TYR A 280 -0.40 -15.44 -6.43
CA TYR A 280 0.49 -14.37 -6.85
C TYR A 280 1.09 -13.70 -5.62
N ALA A 281 2.24 -13.06 -5.79
CA ALA A 281 2.93 -12.37 -4.72
C ALA A 281 2.85 -10.85 -4.87
N THR A 282 2.79 -10.13 -3.76
CA THR A 282 3.08 -8.70 -3.71
C THR A 282 4.28 -8.45 -2.81
N ASP A 283 5.19 -7.56 -3.22
CA ASP A 283 6.30 -7.12 -2.39
C ASP A 283 5.90 -6.01 -1.42
N THR A 284 6.87 -5.47 -0.69
CA THR A 284 6.66 -4.41 0.30
C THR A 284 6.44 -3.03 -0.33
N ALA A 285 6.79 -2.84 -1.61
CA ALA A 285 6.48 -1.63 -2.36
C ALA A 285 5.07 -1.66 -2.96
N GLY A 286 4.46 -2.85 -3.05
CA GLY A 286 3.12 -3.06 -3.61
C GLY A 286 3.12 -3.62 -5.05
N ASN A 287 4.29 -3.94 -5.63
CA ASN A 287 4.36 -4.55 -6.95
C ASN A 287 3.81 -5.98 -6.92
N ALA A 288 3.00 -6.35 -7.91
CA ALA A 288 2.40 -7.67 -8.00
C ALA A 288 3.06 -8.54 -9.08
N SER A 289 3.33 -9.79 -8.74
CA SER A 289 3.79 -10.80 -9.71
C SER A 289 2.68 -11.26 -10.64
N ALA A 290 3.03 -12.01 -11.68
CA ALA A 290 2.08 -12.84 -12.40
C ALA A 290 1.58 -14.00 -11.51
N ASN A 291 0.47 -14.64 -11.93
CA ASN A 291 -0.08 -15.81 -11.25
C ASN A 291 0.80 -17.05 -11.45
N SER A 292 0.84 -17.93 -10.43
CA SER A 292 1.36 -19.29 -10.53
C SER A 292 0.60 -20.14 -11.56
N SER A 293 1.12 -21.32 -11.85
CA SER A 293 0.35 -22.39 -12.50
C SER A 293 -0.90 -22.71 -11.69
N VAL A 294 -1.97 -23.16 -12.37
CA VAL A 294 -3.21 -23.58 -11.70
C VAL A 294 -3.02 -24.93 -11.03
N PHE A 295 -3.53 -25.09 -9.82
CA PHE A 295 -3.70 -26.37 -9.14
C PHE A 295 -5.19 -26.61 -8.95
N THR A 296 -5.68 -27.80 -9.39
CA THR A 296 -7.10 -28.14 -9.27
C THR A 296 -7.30 -29.29 -8.28
N PHE A 297 -8.41 -29.29 -7.56
CA PHE A 297 -8.87 -30.39 -6.72
C PHE A 297 -10.38 -30.26 -6.49
N THR A 298 -10.99 -31.33 -5.96
CA THR A 298 -12.41 -31.31 -5.58
C THR A 298 -12.53 -31.66 -4.10
N VAL A 299 -13.28 -30.85 -3.36
CA VAL A 299 -13.68 -31.15 -2.00
C VAL A 299 -15.00 -31.92 -2.05
N ASP A 300 -15.04 -33.07 -1.39
CA ASP A 300 -16.24 -33.89 -1.23
C ASP A 300 -16.26 -34.46 0.19
N THR A 301 -17.05 -33.86 1.05
CA THR A 301 -17.21 -34.24 2.47
C THR A 301 -18.46 -35.09 2.70
N ALA A 302 -19.21 -35.39 1.63
CA ALA A 302 -20.44 -36.15 1.72
C ALA A 302 -20.12 -37.63 1.91
N ALA A 303 -20.70 -38.23 2.96
CA ALA A 303 -20.61 -39.69 3.11
C ALA A 303 -21.48 -40.37 2.03
N PRO A 304 -20.99 -41.49 1.45
CA PRO A 304 -21.77 -42.21 0.49
C PRO A 304 -23.09 -42.76 1.10
N GLY A 305 -24.08 -42.91 0.24
CA GLY A 305 -25.38 -43.48 0.63
C GLY A 305 -25.24 -44.89 1.22
N VAL A 306 -26.11 -45.24 2.17
CA VAL A 306 -26.08 -46.58 2.77
C VAL A 306 -26.24 -47.68 1.69
N PRO A 307 -25.29 -48.60 1.54
CA PRO A 307 -25.40 -49.66 0.58
C PRO A 307 -26.53 -50.62 0.91
N VAL A 308 -27.04 -51.37 -0.08
CA VAL A 308 -28.13 -52.33 0.08
C VAL A 308 -27.63 -53.72 -0.31
N VAL A 309 -27.91 -54.73 0.53
CA VAL A 309 -27.78 -56.14 0.11
C VAL A 309 -29.05 -56.55 -0.59
N THR A 310 -28.95 -56.97 -1.84
CA THR A 310 -30.10 -57.35 -2.66
C THR A 310 -30.20 -58.87 -2.87
N SER A 311 -29.10 -59.61 -2.69
CA SER A 311 -29.06 -61.05 -2.89
C SER A 311 -27.95 -61.71 -2.09
N VAL A 312 -28.23 -62.88 -1.54
CA VAL A 312 -27.27 -63.84 -1.03
C VAL A 312 -27.50 -65.15 -1.80
N VAL A 313 -26.46 -65.66 -2.42
CA VAL A 313 -26.61 -66.81 -3.34
C VAL A 313 -25.81 -67.98 -2.81
N ASP A 314 -26.50 -69.12 -2.71
CA ASP A 314 -25.93 -70.46 -2.51
C ASP A 314 -25.61 -71.07 -3.87
N ASP A 315 -24.35 -71.44 -4.13
CA ASP A 315 -23.93 -72.05 -5.39
C ASP A 315 -23.47 -73.54 -5.21
N ILE A 316 -23.64 -74.10 -3.97
CA ILE A 316 -23.28 -75.45 -3.66
C ILE A 316 -24.51 -76.39 -3.68
N GLY A 317 -24.48 -77.39 -4.59
CA GLY A 317 -25.57 -78.36 -4.68
C GLY A 317 -25.76 -79.22 -3.40
N PRO A 318 -26.97 -79.83 -3.20
CA PRO A 318 -28.03 -80.09 -4.21
C PRO A 318 -29.10 -79.01 -4.35
N VAL A 319 -29.15 -77.99 -3.48
CA VAL A 319 -30.10 -76.87 -3.56
C VAL A 319 -29.31 -75.57 -3.73
N THR A 320 -29.38 -74.97 -4.88
CA THR A 320 -28.69 -73.73 -5.22
C THR A 320 -29.69 -72.61 -5.49
N GLY A 321 -29.25 -71.35 -5.34
CA GLY A 321 -30.03 -70.19 -5.71
C GLY A 321 -30.05 -69.10 -4.63
N THR A 322 -30.92 -68.11 -4.82
CA THR A 322 -31.03 -66.96 -3.89
C THR A 322 -31.64 -67.40 -2.56
N LEU A 323 -30.93 -67.11 -1.47
CA LEU A 323 -31.39 -67.29 -0.10
C LEU A 323 -32.31 -66.12 0.29
N THR A 324 -33.36 -66.48 1.07
CA THR A 324 -34.17 -65.49 1.79
C THR A 324 -33.82 -65.49 3.27
N SER A 325 -34.05 -64.40 3.97
CA SER A 325 -33.76 -64.32 5.40
C SER A 325 -34.39 -65.48 6.19
N GLY A 326 -33.58 -66.19 7.00
CA GLY A 326 -33.98 -67.37 7.75
C GLY A 326 -33.80 -68.69 7.02
N ASN A 327 -33.37 -68.74 5.74
CA ASN A 327 -33.02 -69.99 5.07
C ASN A 327 -31.70 -70.55 5.61
N SER A 328 -31.62 -71.92 5.57
CA SER A 328 -30.36 -72.67 5.80
C SER A 328 -29.68 -72.95 4.48
N THR A 329 -28.36 -72.95 4.46
CA THR A 329 -27.53 -73.25 3.30
C THR A 329 -26.41 -74.23 3.70
N ASN A 330 -25.95 -75.04 2.76
CA ASN A 330 -24.73 -75.85 2.92
C ASN A 330 -23.50 -75.15 2.28
N ASP A 331 -23.70 -73.96 1.76
CA ASP A 331 -22.63 -73.12 1.24
C ASP A 331 -22.03 -72.30 2.39
N ALA A 332 -20.80 -72.64 2.76
CA ALA A 332 -20.07 -71.91 3.81
C ALA A 332 -19.49 -70.56 3.29
N ARG A 333 -19.56 -70.28 2.00
CA ARG A 333 -19.06 -69.04 1.37
C ARG A 333 -20.05 -68.45 0.37
N PRO A 334 -21.29 -68.18 0.79
CA PRO A 334 -22.29 -67.65 -0.14
C PRO A 334 -21.89 -66.31 -0.69
N THR A 335 -22.27 -66.08 -1.97
CA THR A 335 -21.97 -64.78 -2.61
C THR A 335 -23.01 -63.75 -2.21
N PHE A 336 -22.55 -62.63 -1.60
CA PHE A 336 -23.32 -61.44 -1.29
C PHE A 336 -23.30 -60.46 -2.48
N SER A 337 -24.44 -59.90 -2.82
CA SER A 337 -24.53 -58.90 -3.88
C SER A 337 -25.48 -57.79 -3.48
N GLY A 338 -25.25 -56.58 -4.03
CA GLY A 338 -26.07 -55.45 -3.69
C GLY A 338 -25.87 -54.22 -4.56
N THR A 339 -26.39 -53.13 -4.09
CA THR A 339 -26.24 -51.82 -4.71
C THR A 339 -25.63 -50.83 -3.75
N GLY A 340 -24.94 -49.82 -4.28
CA GLY A 340 -24.33 -48.73 -3.53
C GLY A 340 -23.95 -47.58 -4.45
N GLU A 341 -23.31 -46.61 -3.91
CA GLU A 341 -22.82 -45.44 -4.65
C GLU A 341 -21.62 -45.87 -5.52
N VAL A 342 -21.65 -45.48 -6.79
CA VAL A 342 -20.59 -45.83 -7.78
C VAL A 342 -19.23 -45.40 -7.31
N GLY A 343 -18.27 -46.33 -7.29
CA GLY A 343 -16.89 -46.10 -6.88
C GLY A 343 -16.64 -46.20 -5.37
N SER A 344 -17.68 -46.25 -4.52
CA SER A 344 -17.54 -46.47 -3.08
C SER A 344 -17.08 -47.91 -2.75
N THR A 345 -16.48 -48.10 -1.59
CA THR A 345 -16.11 -49.39 -1.04
C THR A 345 -17.14 -49.85 -0.02
N VAL A 346 -17.77 -50.99 -0.25
CA VAL A 346 -18.70 -51.60 0.70
C VAL A 346 -17.92 -52.54 1.59
N HIS A 347 -17.99 -52.35 2.90
CA HIS A 347 -17.47 -53.24 3.88
C HIS A 347 -18.56 -54.25 4.26
N VAL A 348 -18.31 -55.53 4.06
CA VAL A 348 -19.25 -56.62 4.34
C VAL A 348 -18.96 -57.16 5.73
N LEU A 349 -19.96 -57.05 6.62
CA LEU A 349 -19.87 -57.54 7.99
C LEU A 349 -20.80 -58.75 8.17
N VAL A 350 -20.31 -59.72 8.87
CA VAL A 350 -21.10 -60.88 9.37
C VAL A 350 -20.98 -60.91 10.89
N ASP A 351 -22.13 -60.87 11.57
CA ASP A 351 -22.21 -60.82 13.05
C ASP A 351 -21.38 -59.65 13.65
N GLY A 352 -21.36 -58.51 12.94
CA GLY A 352 -20.61 -57.33 13.34
C GLY A 352 -19.10 -57.37 13.06
N ASN A 353 -18.58 -58.49 12.48
CA ASN A 353 -17.17 -58.59 12.10
C ASN A 353 -17.01 -58.38 10.61
N GLU A 354 -16.09 -57.54 10.19
CA GLU A 354 -15.76 -57.33 8.79
C GLU A 354 -15.08 -58.57 8.21
N ILE A 355 -15.66 -59.13 7.14
CA ILE A 355 -15.13 -60.33 6.46
C ILE A 355 -14.50 -59.97 5.09
N GLY A 356 -14.65 -58.74 4.65
CA GLY A 356 -14.00 -58.22 3.43
C GLY A 356 -14.71 -57.04 2.83
N THR A 357 -14.23 -56.60 1.69
CA THR A 357 -14.72 -55.40 0.97
C THR A 357 -15.03 -55.69 -0.50
N ALA A 358 -15.93 -54.89 -1.08
CA ALA A 358 -16.22 -54.89 -2.52
C ALA A 358 -16.35 -53.46 -3.02
N VAL A 359 -15.82 -53.19 -4.21
CA VAL A 359 -15.99 -51.88 -4.87
C VAL A 359 -17.27 -51.86 -5.68
N VAL A 360 -18.07 -50.81 -5.55
CA VAL A 360 -19.29 -50.60 -6.34
C VAL A 360 -18.90 -50.24 -7.78
N ASN A 361 -19.36 -50.99 -8.71
CA ASN A 361 -19.04 -50.81 -10.13
C ASN A 361 -19.81 -49.62 -10.78
N ALA A 362 -19.51 -49.31 -12.05
CA ALA A 362 -20.11 -48.18 -12.76
C ALA A 362 -21.65 -48.30 -12.94
N GLN A 363 -22.26 -49.48 -12.70
CA GLN A 363 -23.70 -49.71 -12.75
C GLN A 363 -24.37 -49.61 -11.36
N GLY A 364 -23.59 -49.22 -10.30
CA GLY A 364 -24.07 -49.12 -8.94
C GLY A 364 -24.20 -50.48 -8.22
N ASN A 365 -23.58 -51.56 -8.74
CA ASN A 365 -23.65 -52.90 -8.15
C ASN A 365 -22.31 -53.31 -7.53
N TRP A 366 -22.40 -54.09 -6.45
CA TRP A 366 -21.25 -54.73 -5.81
C TRP A 366 -21.50 -56.22 -5.61
N SER A 367 -20.44 -57.04 -5.50
CA SER A 367 -20.51 -58.46 -5.19
C SER A 367 -19.28 -58.86 -4.41
N PHE A 368 -19.47 -59.73 -3.44
CA PHE A 368 -18.44 -60.22 -2.55
C PHE A 368 -18.68 -61.69 -2.19
N THR A 369 -17.66 -62.55 -2.31
CA THR A 369 -17.67 -63.92 -1.83
C THR A 369 -16.62 -64.06 -0.72
N PRO A 370 -16.96 -64.61 0.45
CA PRO A 370 -16.02 -64.77 1.59
C PRO A 370 -14.78 -65.58 1.15
N GLY A 371 -13.59 -65.12 1.56
CA GLY A 371 -12.33 -65.83 1.30
C GLY A 371 -12.10 -67.04 2.18
N SER A 372 -12.87 -67.20 3.29
CA SER A 372 -12.85 -68.31 4.24
C SER A 372 -14.28 -68.72 4.60
N ASP A 373 -14.44 -69.96 5.04
CA ASP A 373 -15.73 -70.50 5.42
C ASP A 373 -16.32 -69.76 6.61
N LEU A 374 -17.60 -69.38 6.54
CA LEU A 374 -18.38 -68.96 7.69
C LEU A 374 -18.59 -70.12 8.65
N ALA A 375 -18.67 -69.84 9.96
CA ALA A 375 -18.95 -70.83 10.98
C ALA A 375 -20.36 -71.42 10.82
N GLU A 376 -20.62 -72.57 11.40
CA GLU A 376 -21.98 -73.08 11.43
C GLU A 376 -22.84 -72.31 12.42
N GLY A 377 -24.06 -71.96 12.00
CA GLY A 377 -25.02 -71.24 12.84
C GLY A 377 -25.77 -70.13 12.10
N PRO A 378 -26.63 -69.41 12.82
CA PRO A 378 -27.27 -68.24 12.23
C PRO A 378 -26.32 -67.07 12.10
N HIS A 379 -26.32 -66.42 10.96
CA HIS A 379 -25.51 -65.27 10.68
C HIS A 379 -26.36 -64.07 10.33
N ALA A 380 -26.02 -62.92 10.91
CA ALA A 380 -26.56 -61.61 10.55
C ALA A 380 -25.59 -60.90 9.62
N ILE A 381 -26.10 -60.42 8.50
CA ILE A 381 -25.30 -59.75 7.46
C ILE A 381 -25.57 -58.26 7.56
N ASP A 382 -24.52 -57.51 7.87
CA ASP A 382 -24.50 -56.07 7.90
C ASP A 382 -23.55 -55.50 6.84
N ARG A 383 -23.73 -54.21 6.57
CA ARG A 383 -22.93 -53.46 5.57
C ARG A 383 -22.71 -52.01 6.09
N LYS A 384 -21.55 -51.53 5.80
CA LYS A 384 -21.13 -50.16 6.16
C LYS A 384 -20.47 -49.47 4.97
#